data_2ff592716e06ac4f92f217b909935452
#
_entry.id   2ff592716e06ac4f92f217b909935452
#
_cell.length_a   1.000
_cell.length_b   1.000
_cell.length_c   1.000
_cell.angle_alpha   90.00
_cell.angle_beta   90.00
_cell.angle_gamma   90.00
#
_symmetry.space_group_name_H-M   'P 1'
#
loop_
_entity.id
_entity.type
_entity.pdbx_description
1 polymer ?
#
loop_
_entity_poly.entity_id
_entity_poly.type
_entity_poly.pdbx_seq_one_letter_code
_entity_poly.pdbx_strand_id
1 'polypeptide(L)'
;MYFKIKIALMLIFSINLFASDLEIEKIFKNKEVEGTIIIESLNQKKTYVHNKFRADTFLSPASSFKIPHTLIALNEGVVSEDSIITWDKVVSPVESCNNDQTLKSALKNSCIWCYQEFASKIESSKYKEYLKQMDYGNKVVGNDIKNFWVDESLKINAFE
;
A
#
# COMPACT_ATOMS: atom_id res chain seq x y z
N MET A 1 51.52 28.91 -29.53
CA MET A 1 51.09 27.49 -29.62
C MET A 1 50.21 27.20 -28.41
N TYR A 2 48.88 27.36 -28.55
CA TYR A 2 47.94 27.22 -27.44
C TYR A 2 47.42 25.76 -27.37
N PHE A 3 47.73 25.08 -26.28
CA PHE A 3 47.28 23.72 -25.99
C PHE A 3 45.86 23.79 -25.46
N LYS A 4 44.86 23.39 -26.25
CA LYS A 4 43.46 23.31 -25.82
C LYS A 4 43.25 22.01 -25.06
N ILE A 5 43.16 22.08 -23.74
CA ILE A 5 42.73 20.95 -22.88
C ILE A 5 41.23 20.79 -23.05
N LYS A 6 40.81 19.70 -23.69
CA LYS A 6 39.41 19.26 -23.69
C LYS A 6 39.10 18.50 -22.38
N ILE A 7 38.39 19.16 -21.47
CA ILE A 7 37.86 18.50 -20.29
C ILE A 7 36.64 17.71 -20.77
N ALA A 8 36.75 16.37 -20.80
CA ALA A 8 35.64 15.48 -21.00
C ALA A 8 34.88 15.38 -19.67
N LEU A 9 33.69 15.97 -19.61
CA LEU A 9 32.76 15.83 -18.48
C LEU A 9 32.17 14.43 -18.51
N MET A 10 32.72 13.52 -17.69
CA MET A 10 32.21 12.15 -17.52
C MET A 10 31.00 12.21 -16.60
N LEU A 11 29.80 12.22 -17.18
CA LEU A 11 28.56 12.05 -16.45
C LEU A 11 28.55 10.63 -15.84
N ILE A 12 28.84 10.56 -14.54
CA ILE A 12 28.67 9.33 -13.76
C ILE A 12 27.17 9.17 -13.52
N PHE A 13 26.51 8.40 -14.37
CA PHE A 13 25.18 7.89 -14.08
C PHE A 13 25.34 6.87 -12.94
N SER A 14 24.92 7.23 -11.74
CA SER A 14 24.77 6.27 -10.65
C SER A 14 23.60 5.33 -10.98
N ILE A 15 23.92 4.22 -11.61
CA ILE A 15 22.98 3.10 -11.77
C ILE A 15 22.81 2.50 -10.38
N ASN A 16 21.65 2.70 -9.76
CA ASN A 16 21.28 1.95 -8.58
C ASN A 16 21.13 0.48 -9.00
N LEU A 17 22.20 -0.30 -8.84
CA LEU A 17 22.16 -1.74 -9.00
C LEU A 17 21.44 -2.34 -7.78
N PHE A 18 20.18 -2.70 -7.95
CA PHE A 18 19.50 -3.55 -6.99
C PHE A 18 20.12 -4.95 -7.07
N ALA A 19 20.62 -5.45 -5.95
CA ALA A 19 21.13 -6.81 -5.88
C ALA A 19 19.96 -7.80 -5.96
N SER A 20 20.01 -8.74 -6.92
CA SER A 20 19.12 -9.90 -6.92
C SER A 20 19.66 -10.92 -5.92
N ASP A 21 18.79 -11.44 -5.06
CA ASP A 21 19.14 -12.53 -4.17
C ASP A 21 18.73 -13.86 -4.81
N LEU A 22 19.73 -14.65 -5.23
CA LEU A 22 19.52 -15.94 -5.88
C LEU A 22 18.77 -16.96 -5.01
N GLU A 23 18.88 -16.85 -3.69
CA GLU A 23 18.15 -17.72 -2.76
C GLU A 23 16.66 -17.40 -2.78
N ILE A 24 16.31 -16.10 -2.79
CA ILE A 24 14.92 -15.66 -2.89
C ILE A 24 14.32 -16.09 -4.25
N GLU A 25 15.05 -15.90 -5.34
CA GLU A 25 14.63 -16.33 -6.67
C GLU A 25 14.33 -17.83 -6.73
N LYS A 26 15.22 -18.66 -6.13
CA LYS A 26 15.00 -20.12 -6.01
C LYS A 26 13.73 -20.46 -5.23
N ILE A 27 13.41 -19.72 -4.15
CA ILE A 27 12.20 -19.95 -3.36
C ILE A 27 10.96 -19.74 -4.22
N PHE A 28 10.87 -18.60 -4.94
CA PHE A 28 9.75 -18.32 -5.84
C PHE A 28 9.59 -19.39 -6.91
N LYS A 29 10.69 -19.78 -7.56
CA LYS A 29 10.72 -20.83 -8.57
C LYS A 29 10.28 -22.19 -8.02
N ASN A 30 10.82 -22.60 -6.86
CA ASN A 30 10.49 -23.90 -6.25
C ASN A 30 9.04 -23.99 -5.77
N LYS A 31 8.43 -22.85 -5.46
CA LYS A 31 7.03 -22.76 -5.03
C LYS A 31 6.06 -22.54 -6.20
N GLU A 32 6.60 -22.36 -7.41
CA GLU A 32 5.81 -22.07 -8.63
C GLU A 32 4.87 -20.85 -8.44
N VAL A 33 5.33 -19.83 -7.70
CA VAL A 33 4.56 -18.60 -7.44
C VAL A 33 5.19 -17.43 -8.18
N GLU A 34 4.33 -16.64 -8.84
CA GLU A 34 4.71 -15.34 -9.37
C GLU A 34 4.46 -14.26 -8.31
N GLY A 35 5.49 -13.50 -8.01
CA GLY A 35 5.40 -12.47 -6.98
C GLY A 35 6.56 -11.49 -7.05
N THR A 36 6.57 -10.56 -6.12
CA THR A 36 7.71 -9.68 -5.86
C THR A 36 7.93 -9.56 -4.36
N ILE A 37 9.15 -9.31 -3.96
CA ILE A 37 9.51 -8.96 -2.59
C ILE A 37 10.61 -7.91 -2.62
N ILE A 38 10.50 -6.95 -1.72
CA ILE A 38 11.53 -5.95 -1.45
C ILE A 38 11.98 -6.12 -0.01
N ILE A 39 13.28 -6.27 0.21
CA ILE A 39 13.87 -6.33 1.53
C ILE A 39 14.88 -5.21 1.65
N GLU A 40 14.64 -4.30 2.58
CA GLU A 40 15.53 -3.17 2.85
C GLU A 40 16.17 -3.31 4.23
N SER A 41 17.49 -3.17 4.27
CA SER A 41 18.23 -3.12 5.54
C SER A 41 18.36 -1.69 6.01
N LEU A 42 17.75 -1.36 7.14
CA LEU A 42 17.82 -0.02 7.74
C LEU A 42 19.24 0.42 8.08
N ASN A 43 20.12 -0.53 8.45
CA ASN A 43 21.48 -0.24 8.91
C ASN A 43 22.54 -0.31 7.79
N GLN A 44 22.32 -1.10 6.74
CA GLN A 44 23.33 -1.40 5.73
C GLN A 44 23.11 -0.65 4.42
N LYS A 45 22.01 0.10 4.28
CA LYS A 45 21.61 0.78 3.04
C LYS A 45 21.61 -0.17 1.82
N LYS A 46 21.24 -1.42 2.06
CA LYS A 46 21.11 -2.45 1.02
C LYS A 46 19.65 -2.76 0.79
N THR A 47 19.27 -2.77 -0.47
CA THR A 47 17.92 -3.14 -0.92
C THR A 47 18.02 -4.32 -1.87
N TYR A 48 17.29 -5.38 -1.58
CA TYR A 48 17.12 -6.55 -2.44
C TYR A 48 15.74 -6.51 -3.07
N VAL A 49 15.66 -6.73 -4.36
CA VAL A 49 14.40 -6.73 -5.10
C VAL A 49 14.32 -8.00 -5.95
N HIS A 50 13.34 -8.84 -5.66
CA HIS A 50 12.96 -9.92 -6.57
C HIS A 50 11.87 -9.42 -7.51
N ASN A 51 12.00 -9.71 -8.82
CA ASN A 51 11.05 -9.31 -9.87
C ASN A 51 10.73 -7.80 -9.83
N LYS A 52 11.74 -7.00 -10.22
CA LYS A 52 11.63 -5.53 -10.22
C LYS A 52 10.46 -5.02 -11.09
N PHE A 53 10.20 -5.66 -12.24
CA PHE A 53 9.08 -5.28 -13.09
C PHE A 53 7.75 -5.34 -12.35
N ARG A 54 7.51 -6.42 -11.59
CA ARG A 54 6.31 -6.55 -10.76
C ARG A 54 6.35 -5.60 -9.56
N ALA A 55 7.53 -5.33 -9.00
CA ALA A 55 7.69 -4.37 -7.91
C ALA A 55 7.27 -2.95 -8.32
N ASP A 56 7.55 -2.54 -9.55
CA ASP A 56 7.18 -1.24 -10.09
C ASP A 56 5.72 -1.18 -10.60
N THR A 57 5.04 -2.34 -10.68
CA THR A 57 3.66 -2.39 -11.18
C THR A 57 2.69 -1.83 -10.16
N PHE A 58 1.89 -0.86 -10.57
CA PHE A 58 0.83 -0.28 -9.74
C PHE A 58 -0.40 -1.20 -9.69
N LEU A 59 -0.78 -1.61 -8.49
CA LEU A 59 -1.91 -2.49 -8.21
C LEU A 59 -2.81 -1.87 -7.15
N SER A 60 -4.07 -2.29 -7.09
CA SER A 60 -4.96 -1.92 -5.99
C SER A 60 -4.38 -2.39 -4.66
N PRO A 61 -4.33 -1.54 -3.62
CA PRO A 61 -3.83 -1.94 -2.30
C PRO A 61 -4.76 -2.95 -1.61
N ALA A 62 -6.00 -3.02 -2.02
CA ALA A 62 -7.01 -3.91 -1.44
C ALA A 62 -7.00 -3.84 0.11
N SER A 63 -6.97 -4.99 0.80
CA SER A 63 -7.04 -5.03 2.25
C SER A 63 -5.83 -4.46 2.98
N SER A 64 -4.69 -4.24 2.32
CA SER A 64 -3.54 -3.56 2.94
C SER A 64 -3.85 -2.10 3.27
N PHE A 65 -4.74 -1.46 2.50
CA PHE A 65 -5.19 -0.09 2.76
C PHE A 65 -5.94 0.05 4.10
N LYS A 66 -6.45 -1.02 4.69
CA LYS A 66 -7.10 -0.95 6.00
C LYS A 66 -6.19 -0.42 7.11
N ILE A 67 -4.86 -0.55 6.97
CA ILE A 67 -3.89 0.00 7.92
C ILE A 67 -3.93 1.55 7.90
N PRO A 68 -3.60 2.23 6.79
CA PRO A 68 -3.72 3.69 6.74
C PRO A 68 -5.17 4.16 6.92
N HIS A 69 -6.17 3.43 6.43
CA HIS A 69 -7.57 3.76 6.60
C HIS A 69 -7.99 3.79 8.09
N THR A 70 -7.50 2.83 8.90
CA THR A 70 -7.72 2.83 10.35
C THR A 70 -7.17 4.09 10.99
N LEU A 71 -5.94 4.50 10.64
CA LEU A 71 -5.33 5.72 11.16
C LEU A 71 -6.12 6.97 10.76
N ILE A 72 -6.59 7.03 9.51
CA ILE A 72 -7.42 8.14 9.04
C ILE A 72 -8.74 8.17 9.82
N ALA A 73 -9.43 7.04 9.96
CA ALA A 73 -10.71 6.96 10.63
C ALA A 73 -10.63 7.35 12.13
N LEU A 74 -9.55 6.96 12.80
CA LEU A 74 -9.26 7.37 14.18
C LEU A 74 -8.97 8.89 14.25
N ASN A 75 -8.16 9.41 13.33
CA ASN A 75 -7.80 10.83 13.35
C ASN A 75 -8.98 11.76 13.02
N GLU A 76 -9.87 11.33 12.13
CA GLU A 76 -11.13 12.05 11.81
C GLU A 76 -12.22 11.82 12.88
N GLY A 77 -11.97 11.00 13.90
CA GLY A 77 -12.91 10.74 14.99
C GLY A 77 -14.18 9.97 14.59
N VAL A 78 -14.18 9.30 13.44
CA VAL A 78 -15.34 8.48 12.99
C VAL A 78 -15.43 7.14 13.70
N VAL A 79 -14.34 6.70 14.32
CA VAL A 79 -14.24 5.51 15.16
C VAL A 79 -13.23 5.75 16.28
N SER A 80 -13.39 5.07 17.42
CA SER A 80 -12.42 5.01 18.51
C SER A 80 -12.05 3.54 18.79
N GLU A 81 -11.04 3.32 19.65
CA GLU A 81 -10.62 1.99 20.06
C GLU A 81 -11.76 1.19 20.71
N ASP A 82 -12.64 1.88 21.45
CA ASP A 82 -13.77 1.29 22.19
C ASP A 82 -15.07 1.25 21.38
N SER A 83 -15.07 1.76 20.15
CA SER A 83 -16.27 1.81 19.32
C SER A 83 -16.79 0.40 18.99
N ILE A 84 -18.11 0.23 19.10
CA ILE A 84 -18.82 -0.92 18.53
C ILE A 84 -19.40 -0.47 17.19
N ILE A 85 -19.02 -1.16 16.11
CA ILE A 85 -19.52 -0.97 14.77
C ILE A 85 -20.67 -1.95 14.58
N THR A 86 -21.88 -1.42 14.59
CA THR A 86 -23.10 -2.25 14.50
C THR A 86 -23.23 -2.86 13.12
N TRP A 87 -23.46 -4.16 13.06
CA TRP A 87 -23.64 -4.89 11.83
C TRP A 87 -24.94 -4.49 11.12
N ASP A 88 -24.82 -4.20 9.82
CA ASP A 88 -25.94 -3.84 8.94
C ASP A 88 -26.85 -5.03 8.56
N LYS A 89 -26.51 -6.25 9.02
CA LYS A 89 -27.18 -7.54 8.72
C LYS A 89 -27.04 -7.99 7.27
N VAL A 90 -26.18 -7.35 6.47
CA VAL A 90 -25.81 -7.85 5.15
C VAL A 90 -24.77 -8.95 5.31
N VAL A 91 -25.09 -10.14 4.78
CA VAL A 91 -24.23 -11.31 4.94
C VAL A 91 -22.95 -11.15 4.09
N SER A 92 -21.83 -11.17 4.78
CA SER A 92 -20.48 -11.18 4.18
C SER A 92 -20.03 -12.63 3.93
N PRO A 93 -19.23 -12.89 2.88
CA PRO A 93 -18.55 -14.18 2.68
C PRO A 93 -17.62 -14.57 3.84
N VAL A 94 -17.15 -13.60 4.61
CA VAL A 94 -16.33 -13.82 5.81
C VAL A 94 -17.27 -13.94 7.02
N GLU A 95 -17.50 -15.15 7.49
CA GLU A 95 -18.46 -15.45 8.55
C GLU A 95 -18.23 -14.65 9.83
N SER A 96 -16.95 -14.48 10.24
CA SER A 96 -16.56 -13.68 11.42
C SER A 96 -16.90 -12.19 11.31
N CYS A 97 -17.29 -11.72 10.13
CA CYS A 97 -17.75 -10.35 9.91
C CYS A 97 -19.28 -10.19 9.99
N ASN A 98 -20.05 -11.27 10.19
CA ASN A 98 -21.52 -11.26 10.23
C ASN A 98 -22.06 -11.01 11.64
N ASN A 99 -21.47 -10.08 12.34
CA ASN A 99 -21.88 -9.62 13.68
C ASN A 99 -21.29 -8.24 13.95
N ASP A 100 -21.68 -7.61 15.06
CA ASP A 100 -21.07 -6.36 15.51
C ASP A 100 -19.55 -6.52 15.66
N GLN A 101 -18.81 -5.49 15.25
CA GLN A 101 -17.36 -5.48 15.27
C GLN A 101 -16.82 -4.41 16.23
N THR A 102 -15.67 -4.70 16.83
CA THR A 102 -14.79 -3.65 17.35
C THR A 102 -13.80 -3.25 16.25
N LEU A 103 -13.13 -2.11 16.39
CA LEU A 103 -12.08 -1.72 15.46
C LEU A 103 -11.01 -2.82 15.31
N LYS A 104 -10.62 -3.44 16.44
CA LYS A 104 -9.66 -4.55 16.48
C LYS A 104 -10.14 -5.78 15.70
N SER A 105 -11.38 -6.20 15.89
CA SER A 105 -11.94 -7.37 15.18
C SER A 105 -12.17 -7.07 13.70
N ALA A 106 -12.62 -5.87 13.35
CA ALA A 106 -12.79 -5.43 11.97
C ALA A 106 -11.48 -5.48 11.18
N LEU A 107 -10.37 -5.02 11.78
CA LEU A 107 -9.04 -5.11 11.16
C LEU A 107 -8.55 -6.56 11.10
N LYS A 108 -8.63 -7.30 12.20
CA LYS A 108 -8.19 -8.70 12.28
C LYS A 108 -8.88 -9.60 11.26
N ASN A 109 -10.20 -9.46 11.13
CA ASN A 109 -11.02 -10.28 10.24
C ASN A 109 -11.12 -9.69 8.82
N SER A 110 -10.51 -8.54 8.59
CA SER A 110 -10.55 -7.81 7.31
C SER A 110 -11.97 -7.49 6.85
N CYS A 111 -12.87 -7.09 7.75
CA CYS A 111 -14.28 -6.83 7.48
C CYS A 111 -14.45 -5.58 6.61
N ILE A 112 -14.67 -5.76 5.32
CA ILE A 112 -14.72 -4.65 4.35
C ILE A 112 -15.85 -3.67 4.66
N TRP A 113 -17.03 -4.15 5.05
CA TRP A 113 -18.20 -3.32 5.32
C TRP A 113 -17.95 -2.28 6.44
N CYS A 114 -17.16 -2.62 7.48
CA CYS A 114 -16.78 -1.67 8.52
C CYS A 114 -16.00 -0.48 7.93
N TYR A 115 -15.08 -0.77 7.03
CA TYR A 115 -14.27 0.27 6.37
C TYR A 115 -15.06 1.08 5.35
N GLN A 116 -16.04 0.45 4.69
CA GLN A 116 -16.99 1.17 3.84
C GLN A 116 -17.87 2.12 4.67
N GLU A 117 -18.24 1.71 5.88
CA GLU A 117 -18.96 2.55 6.85
C GLU A 117 -18.09 3.74 7.29
N PHE A 118 -16.81 3.52 7.61
CA PHE A 118 -15.88 4.63 7.92
C PHE A 118 -15.73 5.57 6.72
N ALA A 119 -15.54 5.02 5.53
CA ALA A 119 -15.41 5.81 4.31
C ALA A 119 -16.62 6.68 4.04
N SER A 120 -17.83 6.21 4.36
CA SER A 120 -19.06 6.99 4.16
C SER A 120 -19.16 8.24 5.06
N LYS A 121 -18.36 8.30 6.13
CA LYS A 121 -18.33 9.40 7.11
C LYS A 121 -17.18 10.37 6.92
N ILE A 122 -16.27 10.09 6.01
CA ILE A 122 -15.07 10.90 5.75
C ILE A 122 -15.16 11.49 4.34
N GLU A 123 -14.97 12.78 4.22
CA GLU A 123 -14.99 13.44 2.92
C GLU A 123 -13.84 13.00 2.01
N SER A 124 -14.11 12.91 0.69
CA SER A 124 -13.10 12.56 -0.32
C SER A 124 -11.88 13.49 -0.30
N SER A 125 -12.09 14.77 0.02
CA SER A 125 -11.04 15.79 0.19
C SER A 125 -10.06 15.39 1.29
N LYS A 126 -10.55 14.86 2.41
CA LYS A 126 -9.74 14.40 3.53
C LYS A 126 -8.87 13.20 3.15
N TYR A 127 -9.45 12.20 2.48
CA TYR A 127 -8.65 11.09 1.97
C TYR A 127 -7.53 11.56 1.05
N LYS A 128 -7.78 12.48 0.12
CA LYS A 128 -6.76 13.04 -0.78
C LYS A 128 -5.65 13.74 0.01
N GLU A 129 -6.00 14.46 1.07
CA GLU A 129 -5.04 15.12 1.94
C GLU A 129 -4.13 14.10 2.64
N TYR A 130 -4.70 13.07 3.29
CA TYR A 130 -3.94 12.02 3.96
C TYR A 130 -3.06 11.22 3.01
N LEU A 131 -3.58 10.81 1.85
CA LEU A 131 -2.81 10.10 0.84
C LEU A 131 -1.60 10.93 0.35
N LYS A 132 -1.79 12.26 0.23
CA LYS A 132 -0.69 13.18 -0.09
C LYS A 132 0.33 13.31 1.04
N GLN A 133 -0.13 13.44 2.30
CA GLN A 133 0.75 13.54 3.46
C GLN A 133 1.58 12.27 3.67
N MET A 134 0.99 11.10 3.45
CA MET A 134 1.66 9.80 3.55
C MET A 134 2.49 9.43 2.32
N ASP A 135 2.43 10.25 1.26
CA ASP A 135 2.99 9.93 -0.06
C ASP A 135 2.53 8.56 -0.59
N TYR A 136 1.27 8.21 -0.39
CA TYR A 136 0.72 6.88 -0.61
C TYR A 136 0.17 6.72 -2.03
N GLY A 137 0.82 5.90 -2.82
CA GLY A 137 0.42 5.50 -4.16
C GLY A 137 0.15 6.65 -5.14
N ASN A 138 -0.79 6.43 -6.03
CA ASN A 138 -1.21 7.44 -7.02
C ASN A 138 -2.08 8.58 -6.43
N LYS A 139 -2.45 8.50 -5.14
CA LYS A 139 -3.23 9.50 -4.39
C LYS A 139 -4.64 9.75 -4.97
N VAL A 140 -5.16 8.80 -5.75
CA VAL A 140 -6.46 8.92 -6.39
C VAL A 140 -7.55 8.34 -5.50
N VAL A 141 -8.54 9.16 -5.18
CA VAL A 141 -9.80 8.74 -4.57
C VAL A 141 -10.85 8.77 -5.67
N GLY A 142 -11.35 7.59 -6.03
CA GLY A 142 -12.34 7.44 -7.09
C GLY A 142 -13.69 8.08 -6.76
N ASN A 143 -14.66 7.90 -7.64
CA ASN A 143 -16.02 8.42 -7.43
C ASN A 143 -16.79 7.64 -6.36
N ASP A 144 -16.48 6.37 -6.18
CA ASP A 144 -17.03 5.53 -5.12
C ASP A 144 -16.13 5.56 -3.89
N ILE A 145 -16.44 6.45 -2.96
CA ILE A 145 -15.69 6.63 -1.72
C ILE A 145 -15.62 5.35 -0.88
N LYS A 146 -16.59 4.44 -1.04
CA LYS A 146 -16.66 3.20 -0.27
C LYS A 146 -15.80 2.08 -0.84
N ASN A 147 -15.28 2.24 -2.06
CA ASN A 147 -14.56 1.16 -2.76
C ASN A 147 -13.25 1.59 -3.43
N PHE A 148 -12.85 2.86 -3.37
CA PHE A 148 -11.70 3.40 -4.12
C PHE A 148 -10.37 2.64 -3.90
N TRP A 149 -10.24 1.90 -2.81
CA TRP A 149 -9.05 1.08 -2.51
C TRP A 149 -9.14 -0.36 -3.03
N VAL A 150 -10.30 -0.76 -3.59
CA VAL A 150 -10.55 -2.09 -4.17
C VAL A 150 -11.04 -2.02 -5.62
N ASP A 151 -11.52 -0.85 -6.09
CA ASP A 151 -12.05 -0.63 -7.45
C ASP A 151 -10.97 -0.20 -8.46
N GLU A 152 -9.70 -0.31 -8.08
CA GLU A 152 -8.53 0.10 -8.85
C GLU A 152 -8.33 1.63 -9.03
N SER A 153 -9.10 2.48 -8.37
CA SER A 153 -8.87 3.92 -8.37
C SER A 153 -7.56 4.27 -7.64
N LEU A 154 -7.42 3.81 -6.40
CA LEU A 154 -6.18 3.91 -5.64
C LEU A 154 -5.24 2.77 -6.03
N LYS A 155 -4.01 3.10 -6.35
CA LYS A 155 -2.98 2.13 -6.74
C LYS A 155 -1.68 2.43 -6.01
N ILE A 156 -1.00 1.37 -5.58
CA ILE A 156 0.34 1.39 -4.99
C ILE A 156 1.25 0.42 -5.73
N ASN A 157 2.53 0.58 -5.60
CA ASN A 157 3.53 -0.42 -5.99
C ASN A 157 4.19 -1.04 -4.76
N ALA A 158 5.14 -1.97 -4.94
CA ALA A 158 5.73 -2.68 -3.81
C ALA A 158 6.76 -1.84 -3.01
N PHE A 159 7.12 -0.63 -3.48
CA PHE A 159 8.02 0.28 -2.78
C PHE A 159 7.28 1.22 -1.82
N GLU A 160 5.99 1.30 -1.91
CA GLU A 160 5.09 2.16 -1.13
C GLU A 160 4.33 1.34 -0.10
#